data_3346fcba009b84bdc387b1d3f48ade30
#
_entry.id   3346fcba009b84bdc387b1d3f48ade30
#
_cell.length_a   1.000
_cell.length_b   1.000
_cell.length_c   1.000
_cell.angle_alpha   90.00
_cell.angle_beta   90.00
_cell.angle_gamma   90.00
#
_symmetry.space_group_name_H-M   'P 1'
#
loop_
_entity.id
_entity.type
_entity.pdbx_description
1 polymer ?
#
loop_
_entity_poly.entity_id
_entity_poly.type
_entity_poly.pdbx_seq_one_letter_code
_entity_poly.pdbx_strand_id
1 'polypeptide(L)'
;MDAINNQKESGFTLVEISMGMIIIGLLIGGIFGGMALIENMKVNSTVQQIKKFESAALNFKQTYGYLPGDLANPTSVLSNCAAPCDLSGNQDGKVTSNGWNAWNALLSWNSEETAFWHHLAAANMVEGIIPDGGTGIVMGTHIPLSPFETGYGLTYTGIAGTGVRGSQIVLANSPYTTALGGTTANDWVIPGSAAQKLD
;
A
#
# COMPACT_ATOMS: atom_id res chain seq x y z
N MET A 1 29.92 -15.74 67.15
CA MET A 1 28.61 -15.05 67.51
C MET A 1 28.19 -14.27 66.28
N ASP A 2 27.45 -14.95 65.44
CA ASP A 2 26.95 -14.33 64.20
C ASP A 2 25.63 -13.55 64.50
N ALA A 3 25.69 -12.26 64.32
CA ALA A 3 24.49 -11.39 64.43
C ALA A 3 23.60 -11.65 63.21
N ILE A 4 22.50 -12.34 63.41
CA ILE A 4 21.45 -12.50 62.40
C ILE A 4 20.85 -11.14 62.15
N ASN A 5 21.16 -10.56 60.99
CA ASN A 5 20.61 -9.32 60.51
C ASN A 5 19.14 -9.54 60.14
N ASN A 6 18.23 -9.24 61.02
CA ASN A 6 16.78 -9.42 60.84
C ASN A 6 16.26 -8.23 60.01
N GLN A 7 16.39 -8.34 58.69
CA GLN A 7 15.76 -7.38 57.77
C GLN A 7 14.24 -7.56 57.85
N LYS A 8 13.57 -6.50 58.33
CA LYS A 8 12.10 -6.43 58.28
C LYS A 8 11.64 -6.38 56.83
N GLU A 9 11.09 -7.44 56.33
CA GLU A 9 10.42 -7.48 55.06
C GLU A 9 9.10 -6.68 55.19
N SER A 10 9.01 -5.53 54.51
CA SER A 10 7.78 -4.78 54.41
C SER A 10 6.90 -5.39 53.34
N GLY A 11 5.78 -6.04 53.70
CA GLY A 11 4.79 -6.53 52.79
C GLY A 11 3.96 -5.39 52.18
N PHE A 12 3.48 -5.58 50.96
CA PHE A 12 2.56 -4.63 50.33
C PHE A 12 1.23 -4.56 51.06
N THR A 13 0.68 -3.37 51.09
CA THR A 13 -0.66 -3.17 51.67
C THR A 13 -1.74 -3.56 50.67
N LEU A 14 -2.89 -4.00 51.15
CA LEU A 14 -4.04 -4.38 50.33
C LEU A 14 -4.51 -3.20 49.44
N VAL A 15 -4.34 -1.98 49.93
CA VAL A 15 -4.68 -0.74 49.21
C VAL A 15 -3.73 -0.49 48.03
N GLU A 16 -2.44 -0.69 48.18
CA GLU A 16 -1.47 -0.56 47.08
C GLU A 16 -1.76 -1.51 45.93
N ILE A 17 -2.04 -2.78 46.27
CA ILE A 17 -2.37 -3.79 45.23
C ILE A 17 -3.70 -3.44 44.54
N SER A 18 -4.73 -2.98 45.29
CA SER A 18 -6.00 -2.61 44.69
C SER A 18 -5.90 -1.39 43.77
N MET A 19 -5.13 -0.37 44.15
CA MET A 19 -4.86 0.79 43.29
C MET A 19 -4.09 0.37 42.01
N GLY A 20 -3.09 -0.51 42.14
CA GLY A 20 -2.36 -1.04 41.00
C GLY A 20 -3.28 -1.77 39.99
N MET A 21 -4.17 -2.61 40.45
CA MET A 21 -5.14 -3.32 39.61
C MET A 21 -6.11 -2.37 38.87
N ILE A 22 -6.58 -1.31 39.51
CA ILE A 22 -7.45 -0.32 38.89
C ILE A 22 -6.70 0.41 37.74
N ILE A 23 -5.47 0.84 37.97
CA ILE A 23 -4.65 1.51 36.95
C ILE A 23 -4.40 0.59 35.77
N ILE A 24 -4.00 -0.67 36.00
CA ILE A 24 -3.78 -1.65 34.95
C ILE A 24 -5.07 -1.89 34.16
N GLY A 25 -6.22 -2.01 34.83
CA GLY A 25 -7.51 -2.19 34.16
C GLY A 25 -7.87 -1.03 33.24
N LEU A 26 -7.63 0.21 33.67
CA LEU A 26 -7.84 1.40 32.84
C LEU A 26 -6.89 1.47 31.65
N LEU A 27 -5.61 1.13 31.84
CA LEU A 27 -4.62 1.09 30.75
C LEU A 27 -4.99 0.06 29.69
N ILE A 28 -5.34 -1.17 30.09
CA ILE A 28 -5.75 -2.23 29.17
C ILE A 28 -7.01 -1.82 28.42
N GLY A 29 -8.03 -1.28 29.10
CA GLY A 29 -9.25 -0.79 28.45
C GLY A 29 -8.98 0.31 27.44
N GLY A 30 -8.08 1.24 27.77
CA GLY A 30 -7.64 2.33 26.86
C GLY A 30 -6.92 1.82 25.60
N ILE A 31 -6.06 0.81 25.74
CA ILE A 31 -5.33 0.21 24.61
C ILE A 31 -6.28 -0.43 23.63
N PHE A 32 -7.22 -1.27 24.07
CA PHE A 32 -8.17 -1.92 23.17
C PHE A 32 -9.09 -0.92 22.45
N GLY A 33 -9.54 0.12 23.14
CA GLY A 33 -10.30 1.20 22.48
C GLY A 33 -9.50 1.96 21.45
N GLY A 34 -8.21 2.23 21.73
CA GLY A 34 -7.30 2.92 20.83
C GLY A 34 -6.97 2.13 19.56
N MET A 35 -6.80 0.83 19.67
CA MET A 35 -6.50 -0.03 18.49
C MET A 35 -7.61 -0.01 17.45
N ALA A 36 -8.87 -0.10 17.86
CA ALA A 36 -10.02 -0.03 16.95
C ALA A 36 -10.09 1.33 16.22
N LEU A 37 -9.73 2.42 16.89
CA LEU A 37 -9.69 3.75 16.29
C LEU A 37 -8.58 3.84 15.22
N ILE A 38 -7.39 3.33 15.51
CA ILE A 38 -6.26 3.31 14.56
C ILE A 38 -6.62 2.54 13.28
N GLU A 39 -7.28 1.38 13.41
CA GLU A 39 -7.72 0.60 12.24
C GLU A 39 -8.71 1.38 11.37
N ASN A 40 -9.70 2.04 11.98
CA ASN A 40 -10.66 2.89 11.26
C ASN A 40 -9.95 4.06 10.55
N MET A 41 -8.95 4.67 11.17
CA MET A 41 -8.16 5.73 10.56
C MET A 41 -7.36 5.24 9.36
N LYS A 42 -6.76 4.05 9.44
CA LYS A 42 -6.04 3.43 8.31
C LYS A 42 -6.96 3.18 7.12
N VAL A 43 -8.17 2.64 7.35
CA VAL A 43 -9.19 2.45 6.31
C VAL A 43 -9.54 3.77 5.62
N ASN A 44 -9.92 4.79 6.40
CA ASN A 44 -10.28 6.09 5.86
C ASN A 44 -9.13 6.74 5.07
N SER A 45 -7.90 6.63 5.56
CA SER A 45 -6.72 7.14 4.88
C SER A 45 -6.47 6.42 3.56
N THR A 46 -6.66 5.11 3.52
CA THR A 46 -6.54 4.30 2.29
C THR A 46 -7.56 4.73 1.24
N VAL A 47 -8.83 4.90 1.62
CA VAL A 47 -9.88 5.38 0.71
C VAL A 47 -9.54 6.77 0.15
N GLN A 48 -9.03 7.67 1.00
CA GLN A 48 -8.61 8.99 0.54
C GLN A 48 -7.42 8.95 -0.42
N GLN A 49 -6.46 8.06 -0.18
CA GLN A 49 -5.33 7.86 -1.09
C GLN A 49 -5.78 7.33 -2.45
N ILE A 50 -6.67 6.34 -2.49
CA ILE A 50 -7.24 5.81 -3.74
C ILE A 50 -7.92 6.93 -4.53
N LYS A 51 -8.77 7.73 -3.89
CA LYS A 51 -9.44 8.88 -4.54
C LYS A 51 -8.44 9.91 -5.08
N LYS A 52 -7.34 10.15 -4.37
CA LYS A 52 -6.26 11.03 -4.87
C LYS A 52 -5.60 10.45 -6.12
N PHE A 53 -5.33 9.15 -6.15
CA PHE A 53 -4.73 8.50 -7.31
C PHE A 53 -5.67 8.49 -8.51
N GLU A 54 -6.95 8.22 -8.31
CA GLU A 54 -7.96 8.31 -9.37
C GLU A 54 -8.05 9.74 -9.94
N SER A 55 -8.09 10.74 -9.08
CA SER A 55 -8.10 12.14 -9.50
C SER A 55 -6.82 12.52 -10.25
N ALA A 56 -5.66 12.06 -9.77
CA ALA A 56 -4.37 12.28 -10.43
C ALA A 56 -4.34 11.64 -11.83
N ALA A 57 -4.82 10.41 -11.96
CA ALA A 57 -4.89 9.71 -13.25
C ALA A 57 -5.83 10.40 -14.25
N LEU A 58 -6.98 10.88 -13.77
CA LEU A 58 -7.90 11.65 -14.60
C LEU A 58 -7.31 12.99 -15.04
N ASN A 59 -6.66 13.72 -14.15
CA ASN A 59 -5.97 14.97 -14.46
C ASN A 59 -4.83 14.75 -15.46
N PHE A 60 -4.07 13.67 -15.30
CA PHE A 60 -3.02 13.28 -16.24
C PHE A 60 -3.61 13.03 -17.62
N LYS A 61 -4.69 12.24 -17.70
CA LYS A 61 -5.39 11.97 -18.96
C LYS A 61 -5.92 13.25 -19.62
N GLN A 62 -6.44 14.18 -18.85
CA GLN A 62 -6.92 15.47 -19.38
C GLN A 62 -5.77 16.33 -19.92
N THR A 63 -4.59 16.28 -19.28
CA THR A 63 -3.42 17.08 -19.65
C THR A 63 -2.67 16.51 -20.84
N TYR A 64 -2.46 15.19 -20.85
CA TYR A 64 -1.60 14.50 -21.82
C TYR A 64 -2.38 13.69 -22.87
N GLY A 65 -3.71 13.55 -22.73
CA GLY A 65 -4.57 12.81 -23.64
C GLY A 65 -4.64 11.31 -23.42
N TYR A 66 -3.74 10.73 -22.66
CA TYR A 66 -3.61 9.30 -22.39
C TYR A 66 -3.59 9.00 -20.90
N LEU A 67 -3.87 7.76 -20.52
CA LEU A 67 -3.69 7.32 -19.14
C LEU A 67 -2.20 7.32 -18.77
N PRO A 68 -1.85 7.54 -17.48
CA PRO A 68 -0.51 7.26 -17.01
C PRO A 68 -0.16 5.80 -17.33
N GLY A 69 1.06 5.52 -17.75
CA GLY A 69 1.47 4.19 -18.21
C GLY A 69 1.19 3.89 -19.67
N ASP A 70 0.11 4.45 -20.24
CA ASP A 70 -0.33 4.21 -21.63
C ASP A 70 0.20 5.27 -22.63
N LEU A 71 1.18 6.07 -22.24
CA LEU A 71 1.77 7.14 -23.05
C LEU A 71 2.91 6.59 -23.92
N ALA A 72 2.83 6.74 -25.26
CA ALA A 72 3.77 6.14 -26.19
C ALA A 72 5.20 6.71 -26.14
N ASN A 73 5.36 8.00 -25.87
CA ASN A 73 6.66 8.67 -25.83
C ASN A 73 6.75 9.58 -24.58
N PRO A 74 6.84 9.00 -23.38
CA PRO A 74 6.76 9.77 -22.14
C PRO A 74 7.89 10.79 -22.00
N THR A 75 9.11 10.47 -22.44
CA THR A 75 10.27 11.37 -22.38
C THR A 75 10.14 12.62 -23.23
N SER A 76 9.23 12.63 -24.21
CA SER A 76 9.00 13.81 -25.06
C SER A 76 8.08 14.86 -24.41
N VAL A 77 7.26 14.44 -23.44
CA VAL A 77 6.21 15.29 -22.84
C VAL A 77 6.34 15.43 -21.32
N LEU A 78 7.02 14.50 -20.66
CA LEU A 78 7.28 14.54 -19.22
C LEU A 78 8.72 14.96 -18.97
N SER A 79 8.91 16.02 -18.21
CA SER A 79 10.22 16.41 -17.70
C SER A 79 10.68 15.42 -16.62
N ASN A 80 11.98 15.11 -16.57
CA ASN A 80 12.57 14.19 -15.58
C ASN A 80 12.00 12.75 -15.61
N CYS A 81 11.70 12.27 -16.81
CA CYS A 81 11.18 10.93 -17.04
C CYS A 81 12.35 9.95 -17.27
N ALA A 82 13.03 9.54 -16.17
CA ALA A 82 14.06 8.48 -16.19
C ALA A 82 13.41 7.11 -15.97
N ALA A 83 14.12 6.04 -16.28
CA ALA A 83 13.61 4.67 -16.12
C ALA A 83 13.06 4.43 -14.70
N PRO A 84 11.91 3.80 -14.56
CA PRO A 84 11.04 3.20 -15.58
C PRO A 84 9.95 4.14 -16.15
N CYS A 85 10.05 5.43 -15.93
CA CYS A 85 9.11 6.41 -16.51
C CYS A 85 9.22 6.46 -18.05
N ASP A 86 10.39 6.19 -18.62
CA ASP A 86 10.67 6.20 -20.05
C ASP A 86 10.00 5.05 -20.83
N LEU A 87 9.36 4.13 -20.13
CA LEU A 87 8.63 3.02 -20.74
C LEU A 87 7.45 3.54 -21.55
N SER A 88 7.42 3.16 -22.82
CA SER A 88 6.35 3.51 -23.74
C SER A 88 5.14 2.60 -23.56
N GLY A 89 3.97 3.20 -23.39
CA GLY A 89 2.68 2.52 -23.49
C GLY A 89 2.26 2.30 -24.93
N ASN A 90 1.19 1.55 -25.12
CA ASN A 90 0.67 1.15 -26.43
C ASN A 90 -0.50 2.01 -26.93
N GLN A 91 -1.00 2.95 -26.10
CA GLN A 91 -2.11 3.88 -26.40
C GLN A 91 -3.46 3.18 -26.67
N ASP A 92 -3.67 2.01 -26.08
CA ASP A 92 -4.93 1.27 -26.23
C ASP A 92 -6.03 1.68 -25.25
N GLY A 93 -5.76 2.66 -24.39
CA GLY A 93 -6.67 3.18 -23.36
C GLY A 93 -6.75 2.31 -22.11
N LYS A 94 -5.81 1.41 -21.94
CA LYS A 94 -5.72 0.50 -20.79
C LYS A 94 -4.33 0.61 -20.17
N VAL A 95 -4.21 0.22 -18.94
CA VAL A 95 -2.93 0.04 -18.26
C VAL A 95 -2.82 -1.43 -17.93
N THR A 96 -2.02 -2.14 -18.70
CA THR A 96 -1.91 -3.60 -18.61
C THR A 96 -0.46 -4.05 -18.51
N SER A 97 -0.24 -5.15 -17.81
CA SER A 97 0.99 -5.91 -18.00
C SER A 97 0.89 -6.76 -19.27
N ASN A 98 2.01 -7.00 -19.93
CA ASN A 98 2.12 -7.78 -21.18
C ASN A 98 1.70 -9.27 -21.05
N GLY A 99 0.82 -9.64 -20.12
CA GLY A 99 0.40 -11.02 -19.92
C GLY A 99 -0.99 -11.15 -19.32
N TRP A 100 -1.73 -12.11 -19.83
CA TRP A 100 -3.10 -12.47 -19.45
C TRP A 100 -3.32 -12.91 -17.99
N ASN A 101 -2.27 -12.96 -17.18
CA ASN A 101 -2.34 -13.36 -15.77
C ASN A 101 -2.08 -12.15 -14.87
N ALA A 102 -3.10 -11.35 -14.71
CA ALA A 102 -3.11 -10.13 -13.89
C ALA A 102 -2.55 -10.29 -12.46
N TRP A 103 -2.50 -11.48 -11.94
CA TRP A 103 -2.04 -11.78 -10.60
C TRP A 103 -0.51 -11.98 -10.47
N ASN A 104 0.16 -12.39 -11.57
CA ASN A 104 1.61 -12.62 -11.60
C ASN A 104 2.40 -11.47 -12.23
N ALA A 105 1.70 -10.54 -12.87
CA ALA A 105 2.32 -9.50 -13.68
C ALA A 105 2.24 -8.12 -13.02
N LEU A 106 1.71 -8.05 -11.81
CA LEU A 106 1.43 -6.78 -11.13
C LEU A 106 2.65 -5.86 -10.99
N LEU A 107 3.85 -6.38 -11.16
CA LEU A 107 5.07 -5.61 -10.91
C LEU A 107 6.23 -6.08 -11.80
N SER A 108 6.00 -6.21 -13.09
CA SER A 108 7.13 -6.25 -14.02
C SER A 108 7.73 -4.85 -14.13
N TRP A 109 9.02 -4.74 -13.95
CA TRP A 109 9.74 -3.47 -14.09
C TRP A 109 9.44 -2.78 -15.44
N ASN A 110 9.18 -3.55 -16.49
CA ASN A 110 8.90 -3.10 -17.84
C ASN A 110 7.40 -3.20 -18.19
N SER A 111 6.51 -2.80 -17.32
CA SER A 111 5.07 -2.80 -17.58
C SER A 111 4.47 -1.41 -17.50
N GLU A 112 3.36 -1.20 -18.20
CA GLU A 112 2.57 0.02 -18.14
C GLU A 112 2.09 0.32 -16.71
N GLU A 113 1.87 -0.72 -15.89
CA GLU A 113 1.49 -0.58 -14.49
C GLU A 113 2.59 0.05 -13.65
N THR A 114 3.84 -0.30 -13.90
CA THR A 114 4.99 0.34 -13.24
C THR A 114 5.16 1.77 -13.76
N ALA A 115 5.10 1.96 -15.07
CA ALA A 115 5.18 3.28 -15.69
C ALA A 115 4.06 4.22 -15.21
N PHE A 116 2.89 3.70 -14.86
CA PHE A 116 1.76 4.48 -14.35
C PHE A 116 2.15 5.38 -13.16
N TRP A 117 2.76 4.81 -12.15
CA TRP A 117 3.17 5.57 -10.97
C TRP A 117 4.27 6.57 -11.27
N HIS A 118 5.22 6.20 -12.12
CA HIS A 118 6.34 7.06 -12.51
C HIS A 118 5.90 8.20 -13.43
N HIS A 119 4.92 7.99 -14.32
CA HIS A 119 4.32 9.06 -15.11
C HIS A 119 3.62 10.08 -14.23
N LEU A 120 2.85 9.63 -13.22
CA LEU A 120 2.20 10.52 -12.27
C LEU A 120 3.22 11.32 -11.43
N ALA A 121 4.31 10.69 -11.03
CA ALA A 121 5.39 11.35 -10.30
C ALA A 121 6.13 12.38 -11.17
N ALA A 122 6.47 12.02 -12.42
CA ALA A 122 7.12 12.93 -13.37
C ALA A 122 6.23 14.14 -13.73
N ALA A 123 4.91 13.95 -13.71
CA ALA A 123 3.93 15.04 -13.86
C ALA A 123 3.68 15.83 -12.56
N ASN A 124 4.38 15.54 -11.46
CA ASN A 124 4.18 16.12 -10.12
C ASN A 124 2.75 15.98 -9.58
N MET A 125 2.05 14.92 -9.95
CA MET A 125 0.68 14.62 -9.49
C MET A 125 0.65 13.66 -8.30
N VAL A 126 1.74 12.89 -8.09
CA VAL A 126 1.93 12.00 -6.95
C VAL A 126 3.35 12.19 -6.43
N GLU A 127 3.49 12.23 -5.11
CA GLU A 127 4.77 12.38 -4.42
C GLU A 127 5.29 11.03 -3.89
N GLY A 128 6.58 10.97 -3.58
CA GLY A 128 7.21 9.82 -2.92
C GLY A 128 7.59 8.68 -3.86
N ILE A 129 7.44 8.84 -5.17
CA ILE A 129 7.90 7.88 -6.18
C ILE A 129 9.23 8.37 -6.74
N ILE A 130 10.24 7.51 -6.71
CA ILE A 130 11.60 7.84 -7.13
C ILE A 130 11.98 6.95 -8.32
N PRO A 131 12.19 7.53 -9.52
CA PRO A 131 12.78 6.79 -10.63
C PRO A 131 14.29 6.68 -10.38
N ASP A 132 14.77 5.53 -9.98
CA ASP A 132 16.18 5.28 -9.65
C ASP A 132 16.92 4.42 -10.69
N GLY A 133 16.24 3.99 -11.75
CA GLY A 133 16.80 3.13 -12.78
C GLY A 133 17.12 1.70 -12.30
N GLY A 134 16.66 1.31 -11.12
CA GLY A 134 16.87 -0.03 -10.58
C GLY A 134 16.17 -1.12 -11.40
N THR A 135 16.43 -2.37 -11.09
CA THR A 135 15.86 -3.53 -11.79
C THR A 135 14.73 -4.21 -11.00
N GLY A 136 14.42 -3.71 -9.83
CA GLY A 136 13.40 -4.26 -8.94
C GLY A 136 12.42 -3.23 -8.42
N ILE A 137 11.17 -3.61 -8.22
CA ILE A 137 10.15 -2.73 -7.68
C ILE A 137 10.20 -2.76 -6.16
N VAL A 138 10.30 -1.59 -5.55
CA VAL A 138 10.29 -1.41 -4.09
C VAL A 138 9.05 -0.61 -3.71
N MET A 139 8.26 -1.16 -2.80
CA MET A 139 7.10 -0.44 -2.23
C MET A 139 7.58 0.76 -1.41
N GLY A 140 6.87 1.87 -1.52
CA GLY A 140 7.26 3.12 -0.89
C GLY A 140 8.32 3.91 -1.64
N THR A 141 8.91 3.34 -2.70
CA THR A 141 9.90 4.01 -3.56
C THR A 141 9.41 4.09 -5.00
N HIS A 142 9.01 2.97 -5.59
CA HIS A 142 8.51 2.89 -6.98
C HIS A 142 7.00 2.82 -7.07
N ILE A 143 6.36 2.40 -5.99
CA ILE A 143 4.90 2.31 -5.85
C ILE A 143 4.50 2.95 -4.53
N PRO A 144 3.39 3.71 -4.48
CA PRO A 144 2.92 4.29 -3.21
C PRO A 144 2.65 3.23 -2.15
N LEU A 145 2.93 3.56 -0.90
CA LEU A 145 2.65 2.71 0.25
C LEU A 145 1.32 3.12 0.88
N SER A 146 0.49 2.13 1.18
CA SER A 146 -0.76 2.34 1.91
C SER A 146 -0.52 2.44 3.44
N PRO A 147 -1.47 2.95 4.22
CA PRO A 147 -1.41 2.94 5.68
C PRO A 147 -1.34 1.54 6.30
N PHE A 148 -1.63 0.49 5.54
CA PHE A 148 -1.48 -0.91 5.92
C PHE A 148 -0.11 -1.49 5.56
N GLU A 149 0.83 -0.64 5.12
CA GLU A 149 2.18 -1.05 4.67
C GLU A 149 2.15 -1.99 3.45
N THR A 150 1.09 -1.89 2.66
CA THR A 150 0.91 -2.60 1.38
C THR A 150 1.09 -1.63 0.22
N GLY A 151 1.56 -2.12 -0.94
CA GLY A 151 1.67 -1.32 -2.15
C GLY A 151 0.35 -1.23 -2.91
N TYR A 152 0.23 -0.20 -3.75
CA TYR A 152 -0.87 -0.08 -4.71
C TYR A 152 -0.44 -0.63 -6.06
N GLY A 153 -1.01 -1.75 -6.46
CA GLY A 153 -0.88 -2.28 -7.81
C GLY A 153 -2.01 -1.80 -8.71
N LEU A 154 -1.82 -1.97 -10.02
CA LEU A 154 -2.87 -1.76 -11.03
C LEU A 154 -3.13 -3.06 -11.74
N THR A 155 -4.35 -3.28 -12.12
CA THR A 155 -4.73 -4.39 -13.00
C THR A 155 -5.85 -3.96 -13.94
N TYR A 156 -5.83 -4.49 -15.14
CA TYR A 156 -6.89 -4.31 -16.14
C TYR A 156 -7.61 -5.63 -16.41
N THR A 157 -7.92 -6.40 -15.48
CA THR A 157 -8.69 -7.62 -15.72
C THR A 157 -10.04 -7.53 -15.07
N GLY A 158 -11.04 -8.07 -15.77
CA GLY A 158 -12.25 -8.43 -15.07
C GLY A 158 -11.91 -9.50 -14.05
N ILE A 159 -12.15 -9.24 -12.78
CA ILE A 159 -12.08 -10.28 -11.76
C ILE A 159 -13.07 -11.36 -12.16
N ALA A 160 -12.58 -12.57 -12.40
CA ALA A 160 -13.42 -13.68 -12.80
C ALA A 160 -14.56 -13.86 -11.79
N GLY A 161 -15.81 -13.75 -12.27
CA GLY A 161 -17.00 -13.90 -11.43
C GLY A 161 -17.61 -12.60 -10.89
N THR A 162 -16.94 -11.44 -10.95
CA THR A 162 -17.50 -10.16 -10.44
C THR A 162 -18.13 -9.28 -11.51
N GLY A 163 -17.89 -9.56 -12.80
CA GLY A 163 -18.37 -8.74 -13.91
C GLY A 163 -17.71 -7.35 -14.02
N VAL A 164 -16.82 -6.98 -13.11
CA VAL A 164 -16.09 -5.71 -13.14
C VAL A 164 -14.98 -5.79 -14.20
N ARG A 165 -14.98 -4.85 -15.13
CA ARG A 165 -13.96 -4.72 -16.18
C ARG A 165 -13.38 -3.31 -16.16
N GLY A 166 -12.08 -3.19 -16.34
CA GLY A 166 -11.39 -1.91 -16.41
C GLY A 166 -10.09 -1.90 -15.63
N SER A 167 -9.42 -0.75 -15.63
CA SER A 167 -8.23 -0.53 -14.80
C SER A 167 -8.67 -0.38 -13.34
N GLN A 168 -8.09 -1.18 -12.47
CA GLN A 168 -8.42 -1.21 -11.05
C GLN A 168 -7.15 -1.00 -10.23
N ILE A 169 -7.28 -0.27 -9.15
CA ILE A 169 -6.23 -0.13 -8.14
C ILE A 169 -6.43 -1.25 -7.12
N VAL A 170 -5.43 -2.05 -6.91
CA VAL A 170 -5.43 -3.15 -5.94
C VAL A 170 -4.35 -2.94 -4.88
N LEU A 171 -4.61 -3.40 -3.68
CA LEU A 171 -3.63 -3.40 -2.59
C LEU A 171 -2.89 -4.73 -2.58
N ALA A 172 -1.57 -4.70 -2.63
CA ALA A 172 -0.72 -5.89 -2.65
C ALA A 172 0.31 -5.87 -1.50
N ASN A 173 0.48 -6.99 -0.84
CA ASN A 173 1.30 -7.09 0.37
C ASN A 173 2.81 -7.18 0.11
N SER A 174 3.24 -7.58 -1.08
CA SER A 174 4.67 -7.82 -1.35
C SER A 174 5.06 -7.25 -2.71
N PRO A 175 6.22 -6.60 -2.82
CA PRO A 175 6.83 -6.38 -4.11
C PRO A 175 7.27 -7.76 -4.63
N TYR A 176 6.65 -8.22 -5.70
CA TYR A 176 7.03 -9.48 -6.33
C TYR A 176 8.42 -9.35 -6.93
N THR A 177 9.44 -9.63 -6.14
CA THR A 177 10.83 -9.67 -6.60
C THR A 177 11.22 -11.00 -7.21
N THR A 178 10.31 -11.98 -7.18
CA THR A 178 10.60 -13.31 -7.74
C THR A 178 9.34 -13.85 -8.41
N ALA A 179 9.51 -14.44 -9.58
CA ALA A 179 8.46 -15.23 -10.24
C ALA A 179 7.89 -16.23 -9.23
N LEU A 180 6.80 -15.87 -8.59
CA LEU A 180 6.07 -16.80 -7.75
C LEU A 180 5.37 -17.79 -8.67
N GLY A 181 6.07 -18.85 -9.00
CA GLY A 181 5.47 -20.10 -9.45
C GLY A 181 4.70 -20.76 -8.31
N GLY A 182 3.73 -20.04 -7.75
CA GLY A 182 2.94 -20.53 -6.63
C GLY A 182 1.70 -19.65 -6.46
N THR A 183 0.63 -20.07 -7.06
CA THR A 183 -0.71 -19.58 -6.85
C THR A 183 -1.13 -19.81 -5.40
N THR A 184 -1.00 -18.81 -4.55
CA THR A 184 -1.81 -18.77 -3.33
C THR A 184 -2.47 -17.38 -3.25
N ALA A 185 -3.77 -17.40 -3.44
CA ALA A 185 -4.67 -16.26 -3.34
C ALA A 185 -4.76 -15.65 -1.92
N ASN A 186 -3.78 -15.91 -1.06
CA ASN A 186 -3.81 -15.61 0.36
C ASN A 186 -2.91 -14.44 0.79
N ASP A 187 -2.27 -13.75 -0.17
CA ASP A 187 -1.37 -12.63 0.16
C ASP A 187 -2.08 -11.26 0.27
N TRP A 188 -3.40 -11.27 0.38
CA TRP A 188 -4.20 -10.09 0.67
C TRP A 188 -4.18 -9.79 2.17
N VAL A 189 -3.29 -8.93 2.61
CA VAL A 189 -3.16 -8.58 4.03
C VAL A 189 -3.90 -7.28 4.33
N ILE A 190 -5.17 -7.25 3.99
CA ILE A 190 -6.09 -6.36 4.68
C ILE A 190 -6.83 -7.23 5.69
N PRO A 191 -6.82 -6.90 7.00
CA PRO A 191 -7.65 -7.60 7.97
C PRO A 191 -9.09 -7.68 7.45
N GLY A 192 -9.74 -8.84 7.55
CA GLY A 192 -11.08 -9.05 7.01
C GLY A 192 -12.11 -8.01 7.49
N SER A 193 -11.94 -7.49 8.73
CA SER A 193 -12.70 -6.37 9.28
C SER A 193 -12.48 -5.05 8.53
N ALA A 194 -11.29 -4.81 8.01
CA ALA A 194 -10.98 -3.60 7.24
C ALA A 194 -11.42 -3.75 5.79
N ALA A 195 -11.32 -4.94 5.20
CA ALA A 195 -11.80 -5.21 3.85
C ALA A 195 -13.31 -4.97 3.71
N GLN A 196 -14.10 -5.36 4.71
CA GLN A 196 -15.56 -5.12 4.75
C GLN A 196 -15.95 -3.62 4.81
N LYS A 197 -15.04 -2.74 5.21
CA LYS A 197 -15.30 -1.29 5.30
C LYS A 197 -14.87 -0.54 4.04
N LEU A 198 -14.20 -1.21 3.11
CA LEU A 198 -13.75 -0.63 1.84
C LEU A 198 -14.78 -0.85 0.70
N ASP A 199 -15.74 -1.77 0.88
CA ASP A 199 -16.90 -1.96 0.03
C ASP A 199 -17.96 -0.87 0.31
#